data_c0c893d8e8ddc9188a306aa8bee5c65e
#
_entry.id   c0c893d8e8ddc9188a306aa8bee5c65e
#
_cell.length_a   1.000
_cell.length_b   1.000
_cell.length_c   1.000
_cell.angle_alpha   90.00
_cell.angle_beta   90.00
_cell.angle_gamma   90.00
#
_symmetry.space_group_name_H-M   'P 1'
#
loop_
_entity.id
_entity.type
_entity.pdbx_description
1 polymer ?
#
loop_
_entity_poly.entity_id
_entity_poly.type
_entity_poly.pdbx_seq_one_letter_code
_entity_poly.pdbx_strand_id
1 'polypeptide(L)'
;PSEVNVTDGEIEVGNNSKGIFVSGNSATNVINGAKMTIGDNSFAYVLKTKEIPEDPIAGNPAIQSVLESNSTDETKLGNNSTFIYSSDKTATITNSTPLRTTGNKNYGIYASGNITNLADMDFSSGVGNVGILNVRDIGSTTSKAVNGQLGAATQPTITVGRSDTANKNYSIGMAAGYLDKDGVLKQTGRIENYGKIDVVEEGGIGMYAAGKTSVAINHQNAEINLSAKDSIGMYLTDYAIGENYGTIRTAPNNTKDGIVGVVANNGAIIKNYGTIEIRGKENTGILLTNGGTREGNDPVNLDGAEGVKDTGVLLPDVGTGEPTKPADLDGSESIVTGEFQPTGKIIKDLEIETLKNNPTTIRRNGNPVVPTFIDTIVSRPNEVIAGSTTLDLRNTTLAEAPSLTRASSLGMYVDTSGRQFTNPIQGLEHLTNLKEVNLIYGIEATNYTTSKDIQVGENILEPFNEAITKISKNKKTKFNLNSGSLTWIATGTQDQNTGKFNAVYLSKIPYTSFAKDKNTYNFMDGLEQRYGTKDRASREKAIFDKLNAIGKGEPVLFAQAVDQMKGHQYANTQ
;
A
#
# COMPACT_ATOMS: atom_id res chain seq x y z
N PRO A 1 -3.02 -3.33 -32.45
CA PRO A 1 -3.80 -2.96 -31.26
C PRO A 1 -5.24 -3.47 -31.39
N SER A 2 -5.82 -3.84 -30.25
CA SER A 2 -7.24 -4.15 -30.18
C SER A 2 -8.04 -2.84 -30.06
N GLU A 3 -9.32 -2.86 -30.41
CA GLU A 3 -10.20 -1.70 -30.33
C GLU A 3 -11.50 -2.06 -29.63
N VAL A 4 -11.93 -1.20 -28.71
CA VAL A 4 -13.27 -1.21 -28.11
C VAL A 4 -13.88 0.16 -28.38
N ASN A 5 -14.90 0.21 -29.22
CA ASN A 5 -15.57 1.45 -29.61
C ASN A 5 -17.07 1.31 -29.36
N VAL A 6 -17.59 2.06 -28.40
CA VAL A 6 -19.02 2.13 -28.06
C VAL A 6 -19.46 3.58 -28.26
N THR A 7 -20.31 3.81 -29.23
CA THR A 7 -20.71 5.17 -29.63
C THR A 7 -21.92 5.69 -28.86
N ASP A 8 -22.80 4.80 -28.38
CA ASP A 8 -24.05 5.16 -27.72
C ASP A 8 -24.61 3.97 -26.91
N GLY A 9 -25.60 4.22 -26.09
CA GLY A 9 -26.28 3.20 -25.29
C GLY A 9 -25.98 3.31 -23.80
N GLU A 10 -26.26 2.24 -23.07
CA GLU A 10 -26.03 2.15 -21.64
C GLU A 10 -25.27 0.86 -21.28
N ILE A 11 -24.28 1.00 -20.43
CA ILE A 11 -23.52 -0.12 -19.84
C ILE A 11 -23.83 -0.15 -18.35
N GLU A 12 -24.48 -1.20 -17.91
CA GLU A 12 -24.76 -1.44 -16.50
C GLU A 12 -23.72 -2.37 -15.90
N VAL A 13 -23.02 -1.89 -14.86
CA VAL A 13 -22.01 -2.62 -14.12
C VAL A 13 -22.58 -2.94 -12.73
N GLY A 14 -22.84 -4.20 -12.46
CA GLY A 14 -23.36 -4.64 -11.15
C GLY A 14 -22.35 -4.45 -10.02
N ASN A 15 -22.77 -4.76 -8.79
CA ASN A 15 -21.88 -4.75 -7.63
C ASN A 15 -20.74 -5.77 -7.78
N ASN A 16 -19.56 -5.46 -7.24
CA ASN A 16 -18.37 -6.29 -7.28
C ASN A 16 -17.95 -6.69 -8.71
N SER A 17 -18.13 -5.79 -9.67
CA SER A 17 -18.01 -6.07 -11.09
C SER A 17 -17.10 -5.07 -11.80
N LYS A 18 -16.78 -5.38 -13.06
CA LYS A 18 -16.03 -4.50 -13.96
C LYS A 18 -16.82 -4.33 -15.26
N GLY A 19 -16.88 -3.10 -15.74
CA GLY A 19 -17.54 -2.77 -17.00
C GLY A 19 -16.66 -3.12 -18.19
N ILE A 20 -15.95 -2.14 -18.74
CA ILE A 20 -14.99 -2.37 -19.81
C ILE A 20 -13.65 -2.76 -19.19
N PHE A 21 -13.33 -4.05 -19.32
CA PHE A 21 -12.09 -4.62 -18.82
C PHE A 21 -11.19 -5.02 -19.97
N VAL A 22 -10.01 -4.40 -20.04
CA VAL A 22 -9.00 -4.70 -21.06
C VAL A 22 -7.70 -5.11 -20.36
N SER A 23 -7.22 -6.30 -20.69
CA SER A 23 -5.99 -6.84 -20.16
C SER A 23 -5.18 -7.52 -21.26
N GLY A 24 -3.88 -7.42 -21.18
CA GLY A 24 -2.97 -8.09 -22.13
C GLY A 24 -1.63 -7.41 -22.30
N ASN A 25 -0.79 -8.01 -23.13
CA ASN A 25 0.56 -7.50 -23.44
C ASN A 25 0.58 -6.63 -24.72
N SER A 26 -0.57 -6.11 -25.11
CA SER A 26 -0.72 -5.28 -26.32
C SER A 26 -1.49 -4.00 -26.02
N ALA A 27 -1.16 -2.94 -26.71
CA ALA A 27 -1.90 -1.70 -26.65
C ALA A 27 -3.34 -1.89 -27.18
N THR A 28 -4.28 -1.18 -26.57
CA THR A 28 -5.69 -1.22 -26.94
C THR A 28 -6.27 0.18 -26.91
N ASN A 29 -7.12 0.48 -27.90
CA ASN A 29 -7.91 1.71 -27.93
C ASN A 29 -9.29 1.42 -27.35
N VAL A 30 -9.68 2.18 -26.34
CA VAL A 30 -11.01 2.14 -25.72
C VAL A 30 -11.64 3.51 -25.88
N ILE A 31 -12.74 3.60 -26.61
CA ILE A 31 -13.53 4.82 -26.79
C ILE A 31 -14.97 4.49 -26.39
N ASN A 32 -15.48 5.17 -25.39
CA ASN A 32 -16.84 4.91 -24.90
C ASN A 32 -17.64 6.20 -24.74
N GLY A 33 -18.68 6.36 -25.56
CA GLY A 33 -19.70 7.39 -25.43
C GLY A 33 -20.99 6.94 -24.75
N ALA A 34 -21.11 5.64 -24.42
CA ALA A 34 -22.27 5.13 -23.73
C ALA A 34 -22.32 5.62 -22.28
N LYS A 35 -23.53 5.82 -21.77
CA LYS A 35 -23.76 6.04 -20.34
C LYS A 35 -23.32 4.80 -19.54
N MET A 36 -22.68 5.05 -18.39
CA MET A 36 -22.31 3.98 -17.47
C MET A 36 -23.07 4.11 -16.16
N THR A 37 -23.62 2.99 -15.70
CA THR A 37 -24.20 2.85 -14.35
C THR A 37 -23.36 1.85 -13.59
N ILE A 38 -22.87 2.23 -12.39
CA ILE A 38 -21.90 1.43 -11.65
C ILE A 38 -22.43 1.09 -10.27
N GLY A 39 -22.41 -0.19 -9.93
CA GLY A 39 -22.70 -0.69 -8.58
C GLY A 39 -21.53 -0.50 -7.60
N ASP A 40 -21.77 -0.85 -6.34
CA ASP A 40 -20.77 -0.78 -5.28
C ASP A 40 -19.62 -1.78 -5.50
N ASN A 41 -18.43 -1.45 -4.98
CA ASN A 41 -17.19 -2.23 -5.10
C ASN A 41 -16.81 -2.56 -6.54
N SER A 42 -17.05 -1.66 -7.48
CA SER A 42 -16.99 -1.92 -8.91
C SER A 42 -16.12 -0.92 -9.66
N PHE A 43 -15.77 -1.28 -10.89
CA PHE A 43 -14.94 -0.46 -11.78
C PHE A 43 -15.69 -0.26 -13.10
N ALA A 44 -15.80 0.99 -13.57
CA ALA A 44 -16.35 1.21 -14.92
C ALA A 44 -15.36 0.79 -16.00
N TYR A 45 -14.12 1.22 -15.86
CA TYR A 45 -13.04 0.89 -16.79
C TYR A 45 -11.85 0.31 -16.03
N VAL A 46 -11.28 -0.75 -16.58
CA VAL A 46 -10.02 -1.34 -16.14
C VAL A 46 -9.10 -1.50 -17.34
N LEU A 47 -7.95 -0.79 -17.32
CA LEU A 47 -6.95 -0.85 -18.35
C LEU A 47 -5.66 -1.44 -17.79
N LYS A 48 -5.36 -2.69 -18.16
CA LYS A 48 -4.17 -3.45 -17.74
C LYS A 48 -3.39 -3.91 -18.97
N THR A 49 -3.13 -2.98 -19.87
CA THR A 49 -2.39 -3.18 -21.10
C THR A 49 -0.93 -2.80 -20.95
N LYS A 50 -0.18 -2.97 -22.02
CA LYS A 50 1.21 -2.53 -22.13
C LYS A 50 1.45 -1.89 -23.49
N GLU A 51 2.37 -0.96 -23.53
CA GLU A 51 2.90 -0.42 -24.76
C GLU A 51 3.43 -1.54 -25.67
N ILE A 52 3.17 -1.44 -26.97
CA ILE A 52 3.91 -2.18 -27.98
C ILE A 52 5.19 -1.37 -28.22
N PRO A 53 6.38 -1.91 -27.90
CA PRO A 53 7.63 -1.18 -28.04
C PRO A 53 7.89 -0.76 -29.50
N GLU A 54 8.66 0.29 -29.68
CA GLU A 54 9.20 0.67 -30.99
C GLU A 54 9.97 -0.49 -31.60
N ASP A 55 9.75 -0.73 -32.89
CA ASP A 55 10.55 -1.64 -33.70
C ASP A 55 11.43 -0.82 -34.65
N PRO A 56 12.67 -0.50 -34.27
CA PRO A 56 13.56 0.33 -35.09
C PRO A 56 14.01 -0.38 -36.39
N ILE A 57 13.91 -1.72 -36.45
CA ILE A 57 14.27 -2.49 -37.65
C ILE A 57 13.16 -2.40 -38.70
N ALA A 58 11.90 -2.50 -38.25
CA ALA A 58 10.75 -2.35 -39.13
C ALA A 58 10.34 -0.89 -39.33
N GLY A 59 10.92 0.05 -38.59
CA GLY A 59 10.56 1.47 -38.64
C GLY A 59 9.19 1.80 -38.03
N ASN A 60 8.68 0.91 -37.18
CA ASN A 60 7.39 1.10 -36.50
C ASN A 60 7.57 1.85 -35.18
N PRO A 61 6.81 2.96 -34.96
CA PRO A 61 6.84 3.65 -33.67
C PRO A 61 6.19 2.80 -32.56
N ALA A 62 6.50 3.13 -31.32
CA ALA A 62 5.80 2.58 -30.16
C ALA A 62 4.29 2.87 -30.25
N ILE A 63 3.46 1.89 -29.89
CA ILE A 63 2.00 2.03 -29.85
C ILE A 63 1.54 1.94 -28.41
N GLN A 64 0.88 2.99 -27.94
CA GLN A 64 0.36 3.11 -26.59
C GLN A 64 -1.15 2.89 -26.56
N SER A 65 -1.65 2.44 -25.43
CA SER A 65 -3.10 2.34 -25.22
C SER A 65 -3.73 3.72 -25.05
N VAL A 66 -4.95 3.84 -25.54
CA VAL A 66 -5.78 5.04 -25.40
C VAL A 66 -7.09 4.63 -24.73
N LEU A 67 -7.53 5.41 -23.74
CA LEU A 67 -8.85 5.31 -23.15
C LEU A 67 -9.52 6.68 -23.18
N GLU A 68 -10.68 6.77 -23.83
CA GLU A 68 -11.52 7.97 -23.86
C GLU A 68 -12.92 7.63 -23.33
N SER A 69 -13.32 8.30 -22.25
CA SER A 69 -14.68 8.26 -21.75
C SER A 69 -15.39 9.56 -22.15
N ASN A 70 -16.32 9.44 -23.09
CA ASN A 70 -16.92 10.60 -23.79
C ASN A 70 -18.43 10.74 -23.57
N SER A 71 -19.01 10.04 -22.58
CA SER A 71 -20.44 10.18 -22.28
C SER A 71 -20.75 11.58 -21.75
N THR A 72 -21.84 12.16 -22.25
CA THR A 72 -22.39 13.41 -21.71
C THR A 72 -23.26 13.18 -20.49
N ASP A 73 -23.67 11.95 -20.24
CA ASP A 73 -24.46 11.57 -19.07
C ASP A 73 -23.57 11.42 -17.84
N GLU A 74 -24.04 11.95 -16.71
CA GLU A 74 -23.34 11.83 -15.43
C GLU A 74 -23.31 10.38 -14.94
N THR A 75 -22.12 9.90 -14.56
CA THR A 75 -21.97 8.62 -13.88
C THR A 75 -21.91 8.81 -12.37
N LYS A 76 -22.71 8.04 -11.65
CA LYS A 76 -22.76 8.05 -10.17
C LYS A 76 -21.90 6.92 -9.61
N LEU A 77 -21.12 7.25 -8.58
CA LEU A 77 -20.30 6.30 -7.82
C LEU A 77 -20.91 6.11 -6.44
N GLY A 78 -21.24 4.88 -6.09
CA GLY A 78 -21.81 4.48 -4.81
C GLY A 78 -20.75 4.34 -3.71
N ASN A 79 -20.43 3.12 -3.30
CA ASN A 79 -19.39 2.87 -2.30
C ASN A 79 -18.24 2.08 -2.89
N ASN A 80 -17.02 2.48 -2.52
CA ASN A 80 -15.80 1.75 -2.81
C ASN A 80 -15.62 1.40 -4.31
N SER A 81 -15.99 2.34 -5.18
CA SER A 81 -15.99 2.15 -6.63
C SER A 81 -14.99 3.07 -7.31
N THR A 82 -14.48 2.64 -8.45
CA THR A 82 -13.52 3.41 -9.24
C THR A 82 -14.05 3.55 -10.66
N PHE A 83 -14.11 4.78 -11.17
CA PHE A 83 -14.58 4.99 -12.53
C PHE A 83 -13.52 4.53 -13.54
N ILE A 84 -12.30 5.06 -13.51
CA ILE A 84 -11.20 4.60 -14.37
C ILE A 84 -10.06 4.10 -13.51
N TYR A 85 -9.70 2.83 -13.70
CA TYR A 85 -8.46 2.26 -13.18
C TYR A 85 -7.51 1.92 -14.33
N SER A 86 -6.24 2.33 -14.22
CA SER A 86 -5.19 1.90 -15.15
C SER A 86 -3.89 1.59 -14.44
N SER A 87 -3.30 0.44 -14.77
CA SER A 87 -1.92 0.11 -14.42
C SER A 87 -0.94 0.25 -15.61
N ASP A 88 -1.43 0.66 -16.78
CA ASP A 88 -0.60 0.91 -17.96
C ASP A 88 0.12 2.26 -17.83
N LYS A 89 1.44 2.20 -17.69
CA LYS A 89 2.29 3.38 -17.43
C LYS A 89 2.44 4.32 -18.62
N THR A 90 2.10 3.83 -19.80
CA THR A 90 2.26 4.58 -21.06
C THR A 90 0.93 5.03 -21.67
N ALA A 91 -0.19 4.53 -21.13
CA ALA A 91 -1.52 4.83 -21.64
C ALA A 91 -1.83 6.33 -21.61
N THR A 92 -2.61 6.76 -22.59
CA THR A 92 -3.24 8.09 -22.64
C THR A 92 -4.72 7.93 -22.25
N ILE A 93 -5.14 8.63 -21.20
CA ILE A 93 -6.47 8.52 -20.63
C ILE A 93 -7.14 9.89 -20.64
N THR A 94 -8.29 9.99 -21.28
CA THR A 94 -9.09 11.21 -21.31
C THR A 94 -10.47 10.94 -20.73
N ASN A 95 -10.85 11.72 -19.72
CA ASN A 95 -12.20 11.70 -19.17
C ASN A 95 -12.96 12.97 -19.56
N SER A 96 -14.03 12.81 -20.32
CA SER A 96 -15.02 13.86 -20.64
C SER A 96 -16.40 13.56 -20.04
N THR A 97 -16.52 12.51 -19.22
CA THR A 97 -17.77 12.11 -18.57
C THR A 97 -17.87 12.77 -17.20
N PRO A 98 -18.96 13.49 -16.88
CA PRO A 98 -19.18 14.04 -15.55
C PRO A 98 -19.36 12.93 -14.51
N LEU A 99 -18.77 13.11 -13.33
CA LEU A 99 -18.83 12.15 -12.25
C LEU A 99 -19.45 12.75 -11.00
N ARG A 100 -20.22 11.95 -10.26
CA ARG A 100 -20.73 12.30 -8.94
C ARG A 100 -20.59 11.15 -7.96
N THR A 101 -20.18 11.43 -6.72
CA THR A 101 -20.24 10.44 -5.65
C THR A 101 -21.58 10.50 -4.92
N THR A 102 -22.10 9.35 -4.52
CA THR A 102 -23.28 9.19 -3.65
C THR A 102 -22.98 8.42 -2.38
N GLY A 103 -21.75 7.91 -2.26
CA GLY A 103 -21.26 7.12 -1.12
C GLY A 103 -19.78 7.36 -0.85
N ASN A 104 -19.12 6.40 -0.23
CA ASN A 104 -17.81 6.56 0.39
C ASN A 104 -16.69 5.81 -0.37
N LYS A 105 -15.45 6.30 -0.19
CA LYS A 105 -14.21 5.61 -0.63
C LYS A 105 -14.16 5.33 -2.13
N ASN A 106 -14.61 6.28 -2.93
CA ASN A 106 -14.59 6.19 -4.38
C ASN A 106 -13.37 6.88 -4.98
N TYR A 107 -12.97 6.42 -6.15
CA TYR A 107 -11.99 7.09 -7.00
C TYR A 107 -12.65 7.46 -8.34
N GLY A 108 -12.50 8.70 -8.76
CA GLY A 108 -12.85 9.08 -10.13
C GLY A 108 -11.87 8.42 -11.10
N ILE A 109 -10.60 8.75 -10.96
CA ILE A 109 -9.53 8.14 -11.75
C ILE A 109 -8.41 7.71 -10.81
N TYR A 110 -8.07 6.43 -10.84
CA TYR A 110 -6.87 5.89 -10.21
C TYR A 110 -6.01 5.26 -11.29
N ALA A 111 -4.95 5.94 -11.69
CA ALA A 111 -4.23 5.48 -12.86
C ALA A 111 -2.74 5.83 -12.88
N SER A 112 -1.97 4.90 -13.46
CA SER A 112 -0.71 5.18 -14.13
C SER A 112 -0.99 5.68 -15.56
N GLY A 113 0.01 6.28 -16.22
CA GLY A 113 -0.13 6.84 -17.57
C GLY A 113 -0.42 8.35 -17.57
N ASN A 114 -0.73 8.89 -18.73
CA ASN A 114 -1.02 10.30 -18.92
C ASN A 114 -2.53 10.53 -18.91
N ILE A 115 -2.99 11.26 -17.92
CA ILE A 115 -4.41 11.45 -17.64
C ILE A 115 -4.79 12.90 -17.90
N THR A 116 -5.90 13.11 -18.60
CA THR A 116 -6.53 14.43 -18.76
C THR A 116 -8.01 14.32 -18.36
N ASN A 117 -8.41 15.10 -17.38
CA ASN A 117 -9.82 15.25 -16.99
C ASN A 117 -10.38 16.53 -17.60
N LEU A 118 -11.45 16.43 -18.37
CA LEU A 118 -12.12 17.55 -19.04
C LEU A 118 -13.57 17.76 -18.54
N ALA A 119 -14.03 16.96 -17.60
CA ALA A 119 -15.40 17.03 -17.06
C ALA A 119 -15.42 17.30 -15.57
N ASP A 120 -16.52 17.83 -15.09
CA ASP A 120 -16.73 18.09 -13.66
C ASP A 120 -16.80 16.78 -12.87
N MET A 121 -16.25 16.84 -11.66
CA MET A 121 -16.31 15.77 -10.66
C MET A 121 -16.90 16.31 -9.37
N ASP A 122 -18.17 16.02 -9.10
CA ASP A 122 -18.84 16.38 -7.85
C ASP A 122 -18.65 15.26 -6.81
N PHE A 123 -17.60 15.38 -6.01
CA PHE A 123 -17.25 14.43 -4.96
C PHE A 123 -17.57 14.96 -3.55
N SER A 124 -18.55 15.89 -3.48
CA SER A 124 -19.01 16.50 -2.23
C SER A 124 -19.75 15.53 -1.32
N SER A 125 -20.40 14.51 -1.87
CA SER A 125 -21.16 13.53 -1.08
C SER A 125 -20.29 12.35 -0.68
N GLY A 126 -20.43 11.94 0.60
CA GLY A 126 -19.68 10.81 1.17
C GLY A 126 -18.33 11.21 1.78
N VAL A 127 -17.59 10.21 2.20
CA VAL A 127 -16.33 10.34 2.95
C VAL A 127 -15.22 9.55 2.28
N GLY A 128 -14.02 10.13 2.22
CA GLY A 128 -12.84 9.44 1.70
C GLY A 128 -12.85 9.25 0.19
N ASN A 129 -13.49 10.14 -0.54
CA ASN A 129 -13.54 10.11 -2.00
C ASN A 129 -12.37 10.88 -2.61
N VAL A 130 -11.73 10.30 -3.63
CA VAL A 130 -10.60 10.89 -4.33
C VAL A 130 -10.97 11.13 -5.80
N GLY A 131 -10.88 12.38 -6.27
CA GLY A 131 -11.18 12.72 -7.65
C GLY A 131 -10.20 12.03 -8.61
N ILE A 132 -8.92 12.36 -8.51
CA ILE A 132 -7.88 11.82 -9.37
C ILE A 132 -6.68 11.39 -8.50
N LEU A 133 -6.25 10.15 -8.65
CA LEU A 133 -4.99 9.65 -8.11
C LEU A 133 -4.08 9.22 -9.26
N ASN A 134 -2.99 9.96 -9.45
CA ASN A 134 -1.91 9.56 -10.35
C ASN A 134 -0.85 8.80 -9.58
N VAL A 135 -0.47 7.66 -10.10
CA VAL A 135 0.57 6.80 -9.52
C VAL A 135 1.63 6.44 -10.54
N ARG A 136 2.86 6.38 -10.06
CA ARG A 136 4.02 5.89 -10.82
C ARG A 136 5.01 5.24 -9.87
N ASP A 137 5.89 4.44 -10.42
CA ASP A 137 6.95 3.80 -9.62
C ASP A 137 7.84 4.86 -8.97
N ILE A 138 8.33 4.57 -7.77
CA ILE A 138 9.27 5.43 -7.06
C ILE A 138 10.51 5.65 -7.95
N GLY A 139 10.86 6.93 -8.14
CA GLY A 139 11.97 7.33 -9.01
C GLY A 139 11.60 7.53 -10.50
N SER A 140 10.42 7.11 -10.95
CA SER A 140 9.93 7.43 -12.29
C SER A 140 9.49 8.89 -12.38
N THR A 141 9.67 9.48 -13.57
CA THR A 141 9.18 10.83 -13.91
C THR A 141 8.17 10.81 -15.05
N THR A 142 7.91 9.65 -15.64
CA THR A 142 6.90 9.46 -16.69
C THR A 142 5.52 9.32 -16.08
N SER A 143 4.48 9.80 -16.71
CA SER A 143 3.11 9.81 -16.20
C SER A 143 2.76 11.06 -15.40
N LYS A 144 1.59 11.61 -15.71
CA LYS A 144 0.98 12.72 -14.98
C LYS A 144 -0.53 12.72 -15.13
N ALA A 145 -1.22 13.39 -14.21
CA ALA A 145 -2.63 13.68 -14.33
C ALA A 145 -2.88 15.19 -14.37
N VAL A 146 -3.75 15.59 -15.27
CA VAL A 146 -4.11 17.00 -15.50
C VAL A 146 -5.61 17.17 -15.33
N ASN A 147 -6.02 18.14 -14.53
CA ASN A 147 -7.40 18.61 -14.47
C ASN A 147 -7.55 19.86 -15.33
N GLY A 148 -8.30 19.77 -16.41
CA GLY A 148 -8.44 20.84 -17.39
C GLY A 148 -7.37 20.83 -18.49
N GLN A 149 -7.30 21.92 -19.24
CA GLN A 149 -6.39 22.07 -20.35
C GLN A 149 -5.96 23.51 -20.50
N LEU A 150 -4.68 23.72 -20.77
CA LEU A 150 -4.13 25.06 -21.02
C LEU A 150 -4.88 25.77 -22.15
N GLY A 151 -5.38 26.97 -21.87
CA GLY A 151 -6.06 27.83 -22.87
C GLY A 151 -7.50 27.45 -23.21
N ALA A 152 -8.08 26.43 -22.55
CA ALA A 152 -9.49 26.10 -22.73
C ALA A 152 -10.40 27.20 -22.19
N ALA A 153 -11.48 27.50 -22.92
CA ALA A 153 -12.45 28.55 -22.54
C ALA A 153 -13.23 28.18 -21.28
N THR A 154 -13.52 26.91 -21.10
CA THR A 154 -14.16 26.35 -19.88
C THR A 154 -13.22 25.31 -19.29
N GLN A 155 -13.12 25.34 -17.98
CA GLN A 155 -12.28 24.42 -17.23
C GLN A 155 -13.14 23.59 -16.28
N PRO A 156 -12.81 22.30 -16.06
CA PRO A 156 -13.56 21.45 -15.17
C PRO A 156 -13.34 21.83 -13.70
N THR A 157 -14.35 21.53 -12.88
CA THR A 157 -14.33 21.68 -11.44
C THR A 157 -14.31 20.31 -10.77
N ILE A 158 -13.42 20.13 -9.80
CA ILE A 158 -13.45 19.00 -8.86
C ILE A 158 -13.95 19.53 -7.53
N THR A 159 -15.10 19.05 -7.07
CA THR A 159 -15.66 19.40 -5.75
C THR A 159 -15.29 18.32 -4.76
N VAL A 160 -14.69 18.72 -3.64
CA VAL A 160 -14.11 17.81 -2.65
C VAL A 160 -15.00 17.74 -1.41
N GLY A 161 -15.31 16.52 -1.00
CA GLY A 161 -16.17 16.21 0.13
C GLY A 161 -15.44 16.12 1.47
N ARG A 162 -16.12 15.49 2.42
CA ARG A 162 -15.69 15.38 3.82
C ARG A 162 -14.64 14.29 4.01
N SER A 163 -13.66 14.59 4.87
CA SER A 163 -12.71 13.60 5.39
C SER A 163 -13.16 13.06 6.75
N ASP A 164 -12.83 11.81 7.02
CA ASP A 164 -12.87 11.20 8.35
C ASP A 164 -11.42 11.00 8.83
N THR A 165 -10.91 12.02 9.49
CA THR A 165 -9.52 12.06 9.96
C THR A 165 -9.23 11.02 11.04
N ALA A 166 -10.25 10.66 11.84
CA ALA A 166 -10.12 9.65 12.89
C ALA A 166 -9.83 8.25 12.31
N ASN A 167 -10.43 7.92 11.18
CA ASN A 167 -10.22 6.66 10.47
C ASN A 167 -9.27 6.78 9.27
N LYS A 168 -8.59 7.92 9.12
CA LYS A 168 -7.67 8.21 8.01
C LYS A 168 -8.30 8.03 6.62
N ASN A 169 -9.59 8.34 6.48
CA ASN A 169 -10.29 8.37 5.19
C ASN A 169 -10.37 9.81 4.68
N TYR A 170 -9.40 10.21 3.90
CA TYR A 170 -9.30 11.58 3.41
C TYR A 170 -9.98 11.75 2.05
N SER A 171 -10.82 12.79 1.93
CA SER A 171 -11.35 13.24 0.65
C SER A 171 -10.38 14.20 0.00
N ILE A 172 -10.00 13.91 -1.25
CA ILE A 172 -8.93 14.61 -1.95
C ILE A 172 -9.37 14.90 -3.39
N GLY A 173 -9.14 16.13 -3.85
CA GLY A 173 -9.40 16.49 -5.25
C GLY A 173 -8.46 15.78 -6.19
N MET A 174 -7.16 16.01 -6.05
CA MET A 174 -6.11 15.37 -6.84
C MET A 174 -4.97 14.90 -5.93
N ALA A 175 -4.50 13.67 -6.16
CA ALA A 175 -3.39 13.07 -5.41
C ALA A 175 -2.25 12.60 -6.34
N ALA A 176 -1.02 12.88 -5.95
CA ALA A 176 0.21 12.43 -6.59
C ALA A 176 0.93 11.44 -5.67
N GLY A 177 0.84 10.16 -6.00
CA GLY A 177 1.37 9.09 -5.15
C GLY A 177 0.58 8.92 -3.84
N TYR A 178 1.02 8.00 -3.01
CA TYR A 178 0.39 7.75 -1.71
C TYR A 178 1.32 7.06 -0.71
N LEU A 179 1.03 7.30 0.56
CA LEU A 179 1.56 6.54 1.69
C LEU A 179 0.54 5.48 2.08
N ASP A 180 1.00 4.31 2.51
CA ASP A 180 0.09 3.32 3.09
C ASP A 180 -0.36 3.72 4.51
N LYS A 181 -1.18 2.89 5.12
CA LYS A 181 -1.69 3.10 6.49
C LYS A 181 -0.60 3.23 7.57
N ASP A 182 0.61 2.73 7.27
CA ASP A 182 1.76 2.75 8.18
C ASP A 182 2.69 3.95 7.88
N GLY A 183 2.30 4.84 6.95
CA GLY A 183 3.06 6.02 6.54
C GLY A 183 4.24 5.69 5.60
N VAL A 184 4.24 4.51 4.98
CA VAL A 184 5.31 4.11 4.06
C VAL A 184 4.95 4.52 2.64
N LEU A 185 5.85 5.23 1.96
CA LEU A 185 5.69 5.60 0.56
C LEU A 185 5.61 4.37 -0.33
N LYS A 186 4.52 4.24 -1.10
CA LYS A 186 4.29 3.13 -2.03
C LYS A 186 4.48 3.53 -3.48
N GLN A 187 3.97 4.68 -3.86
CA GLN A 187 4.07 5.19 -5.21
C GLN A 187 4.20 6.71 -5.17
N THR A 188 4.82 7.26 -6.20
CA THR A 188 4.90 8.70 -6.44
C THR A 188 3.93 9.09 -7.56
N GLY A 189 3.82 10.36 -7.90
CA GLY A 189 2.94 10.83 -8.96
C GLY A 189 3.22 12.28 -9.37
N ARG A 190 2.47 12.76 -10.37
CA ARG A 190 2.46 14.17 -10.77
C ARG A 190 1.05 14.60 -11.11
N ILE A 191 0.60 15.67 -10.51
CA ILE A 191 -0.72 16.26 -10.74
C ILE A 191 -0.60 17.72 -11.10
N GLU A 192 -1.43 18.15 -12.04
CA GLU A 192 -1.46 19.51 -12.56
C GLU A 192 -2.92 19.99 -12.64
N ASN A 193 -3.22 21.14 -12.07
CA ASN A 193 -4.55 21.74 -12.11
C ASN A 193 -4.53 22.99 -12.99
N TYR A 194 -5.35 23.00 -14.06
CA TYR A 194 -5.69 24.17 -14.85
C TYR A 194 -7.12 24.65 -14.61
N GLY A 195 -7.92 23.83 -13.90
CA GLY A 195 -9.32 24.10 -13.59
C GLY A 195 -9.53 24.63 -12.18
N LYS A 196 -10.65 24.22 -11.61
CA LYS A 196 -11.01 24.55 -10.23
C LYS A 196 -11.03 23.31 -9.34
N ILE A 197 -10.63 23.50 -8.10
CA ILE A 197 -10.83 22.54 -7.03
C ILE A 197 -11.54 23.27 -5.89
N ASP A 198 -12.78 22.88 -5.61
CA ASP A 198 -13.60 23.47 -4.57
C ASP A 198 -13.69 22.51 -3.38
N VAL A 199 -13.07 22.85 -2.26
CA VAL A 199 -13.12 22.08 -1.02
C VAL A 199 -14.27 22.61 -0.18
N VAL A 200 -15.38 21.87 -0.17
CA VAL A 200 -16.66 22.35 0.37
C VAL A 200 -17.08 21.68 1.67
N GLU A 201 -16.38 20.62 2.07
CA GLU A 201 -16.71 19.85 3.27
C GLU A 201 -15.51 19.71 4.21
N GLU A 202 -15.79 19.48 5.49
CA GLU A 202 -14.82 19.44 6.59
C GLU A 202 -13.66 18.46 6.34
N GLY A 203 -12.43 18.96 6.54
CA GLY A 203 -11.21 18.18 6.44
C GLY A 203 -10.82 17.75 5.01
N GLY A 204 -11.51 18.25 3.99
CA GLY A 204 -11.18 17.96 2.60
C GLY A 204 -9.84 18.57 2.19
N ILE A 205 -9.18 17.95 1.23
CA ILE A 205 -7.87 18.35 0.71
C ILE A 205 -7.99 18.60 -0.80
N GLY A 206 -7.55 19.77 -1.25
CA GLY A 206 -7.58 20.11 -2.69
C GLY A 206 -6.59 19.27 -3.47
N MET A 207 -5.31 19.40 -3.19
CA MET A 207 -4.22 18.64 -3.83
C MET A 207 -3.33 17.99 -2.77
N TYR A 208 -2.89 16.77 -3.05
CA TYR A 208 -2.00 16.00 -2.18
C TYR A 208 -0.81 15.50 -2.98
N ALA A 209 0.39 15.55 -2.42
CA ALA A 209 1.56 14.91 -3.01
C ALA A 209 2.45 14.30 -1.94
N ALA A 210 2.91 13.06 -2.18
CA ALA A 210 3.81 12.32 -1.31
C ALA A 210 5.00 11.72 -2.05
N GLY A 211 6.20 11.90 -1.51
CA GLY A 211 7.44 11.31 -2.02
C GLY A 211 8.30 12.25 -2.86
N LYS A 212 9.61 12.04 -2.81
CA LYS A 212 10.65 12.92 -3.38
C LYS A 212 10.46 13.30 -4.86
N THR A 213 9.86 12.44 -5.68
CA THR A 213 9.61 12.73 -7.09
C THR A 213 8.16 13.10 -7.39
N SER A 214 7.33 13.20 -6.35
CA SER A 214 5.94 13.64 -6.50
C SER A 214 5.86 15.15 -6.61
N VAL A 215 4.99 15.60 -7.53
CA VAL A 215 4.81 17.03 -7.83
C VAL A 215 3.32 17.36 -7.93
N ALA A 216 2.91 18.45 -7.28
CA ALA A 216 1.58 19.04 -7.41
C ALA A 216 1.69 20.47 -7.92
N ILE A 217 1.06 20.78 -9.06
CA ILE A 217 1.13 22.11 -9.68
C ILE A 217 -0.28 22.68 -9.82
N ASN A 218 -0.50 23.85 -9.22
CA ASN A 218 -1.66 24.70 -9.49
C ASN A 218 -1.24 25.79 -10.48
N HIS A 219 -1.68 25.65 -11.73
CA HIS A 219 -1.25 26.52 -12.83
C HIS A 219 -1.84 27.93 -12.76
N GLN A 220 -1.28 28.84 -13.55
CA GLN A 220 -1.80 30.20 -13.68
C GLN A 220 -3.29 30.17 -14.11
N ASN A 221 -4.12 30.98 -13.46
CA ASN A 221 -5.57 31.05 -13.60
C ASN A 221 -6.35 29.86 -13.03
N ALA A 222 -5.69 28.84 -12.51
CA ALA A 222 -6.35 27.78 -11.75
C ALA A 222 -6.66 28.21 -10.32
N GLU A 223 -7.71 27.66 -9.76
CA GLU A 223 -8.18 28.03 -8.42
C GLU A 223 -8.33 26.81 -7.51
N ILE A 224 -7.95 26.98 -6.25
CA ILE A 224 -8.29 26.08 -5.15
C ILE A 224 -9.06 26.90 -4.13
N ASN A 225 -10.34 26.64 -3.98
CA ASN A 225 -11.23 27.39 -3.11
C ASN A 225 -11.56 26.58 -1.84
N LEU A 226 -11.38 27.19 -0.69
CA LEU A 226 -11.54 26.56 0.62
C LEU A 226 -12.73 27.22 1.36
N SER A 227 -13.80 26.47 1.56
CA SER A 227 -15.03 26.98 2.18
C SER A 227 -15.50 26.19 3.40
N ALA A 228 -14.74 25.17 3.81
CA ALA A 228 -15.11 24.30 4.92
C ALA A 228 -14.05 24.32 6.04
N LYS A 229 -14.51 24.00 7.25
CA LYS A 229 -13.66 23.85 8.42
C LYS A 229 -12.56 22.80 8.19
N ASP A 230 -11.37 23.05 8.75
CA ASP A 230 -10.22 22.14 8.71
C ASP A 230 -9.80 21.71 7.29
N SER A 231 -10.22 22.44 6.25
CA SER A 231 -9.84 22.18 4.87
C SER A 231 -8.41 22.60 4.54
N ILE A 232 -7.79 21.90 3.59
CA ILE A 232 -6.42 22.15 3.16
C ILE A 232 -6.38 22.32 1.64
N GLY A 233 -5.70 23.39 1.18
CA GLY A 233 -5.55 23.63 -0.25
C GLY A 233 -4.56 22.65 -0.89
N MET A 234 -3.32 22.63 -0.43
CA MET A 234 -2.31 21.64 -0.81
C MET A 234 -1.71 20.98 0.43
N TYR A 235 -1.60 19.68 0.43
CA TYR A 235 -0.87 18.91 1.43
C TYR A 235 0.31 18.18 0.78
N LEU A 236 1.51 18.58 1.17
CA LEU A 236 2.75 18.05 0.61
C LEU A 236 3.51 17.33 1.72
N THR A 237 3.97 16.12 1.47
CA THR A 237 4.72 15.34 2.46
C THR A 237 5.81 14.48 1.83
N ASP A 238 6.73 14.01 2.66
CA ASP A 238 7.78 13.07 2.29
C ASP A 238 8.63 13.55 1.09
N TYR A 239 9.15 14.77 1.20
CA TYR A 239 10.00 15.45 0.17
C TYR A 239 9.30 15.75 -1.15
N ALA A 240 7.95 15.75 -1.21
CA ALA A 240 7.22 16.19 -2.38
C ALA A 240 7.40 17.68 -2.67
N ILE A 241 7.15 18.06 -3.92
CA ILE A 241 7.23 19.45 -4.37
C ILE A 241 5.83 19.94 -4.76
N GLY A 242 5.43 21.06 -4.19
CA GLY A 242 4.26 21.83 -4.61
C GLY A 242 4.67 23.10 -5.34
N GLU A 243 3.97 23.43 -6.41
CA GLU A 243 4.16 24.68 -7.14
C GLU A 243 2.80 25.37 -7.31
N ASN A 244 2.66 26.59 -6.80
CA ASN A 244 1.45 27.37 -6.97
C ASN A 244 1.74 28.59 -7.86
N TYR A 245 1.16 28.63 -9.04
CA TYR A 245 1.15 29.78 -9.94
C TYR A 245 -0.25 30.40 -10.04
N GLY A 246 -1.29 29.71 -9.56
CA GLY A 246 -2.67 30.10 -9.53
C GLY A 246 -3.08 30.75 -8.21
N THR A 247 -4.33 30.53 -7.82
CA THR A 247 -4.90 31.09 -6.59
C THR A 247 -5.36 29.98 -5.66
N ILE A 248 -4.96 30.06 -4.40
CA ILE A 248 -5.48 29.26 -3.28
C ILE A 248 -6.13 30.26 -2.34
N ARG A 249 -7.44 30.11 -2.06
CA ARG A 249 -8.13 31.12 -1.26
C ARG A 249 -9.29 30.55 -0.45
N THR A 250 -9.60 31.24 0.64
CA THR A 250 -10.88 31.11 1.34
C THR A 250 -11.98 31.97 0.66
N ALA A 251 -13.25 31.65 0.93
CA ALA A 251 -14.35 32.51 0.51
C ALA A 251 -14.20 33.93 1.08
N PRO A 252 -14.67 34.98 0.37
CA PRO A 252 -14.58 36.37 0.85
C PRO A 252 -15.19 36.61 2.23
N ASN A 253 -16.27 35.87 2.56
CA ASN A 253 -16.97 35.96 3.84
C ASN A 253 -16.73 34.72 4.71
N ASN A 254 -15.51 34.19 4.69
CA ASN A 254 -15.18 32.98 5.43
C ASN A 254 -15.39 33.15 6.94
N THR A 255 -16.15 32.25 7.54
CA THR A 255 -16.37 32.14 8.98
C THR A 255 -15.85 30.83 9.56
N LYS A 256 -15.19 30.02 8.72
CA LYS A 256 -14.66 28.70 9.11
C LYS A 256 -13.24 28.82 9.62
N ASP A 257 -12.89 27.97 10.56
CA ASP A 257 -11.60 27.88 11.23
C ASP A 257 -10.83 26.62 10.81
N GLY A 258 -9.56 26.53 11.20
CA GLY A 258 -8.68 25.41 10.92
C GLY A 258 -8.23 25.28 9.46
N ILE A 259 -8.55 26.27 8.62
CA ILE A 259 -8.21 26.23 7.20
C ILE A 259 -6.71 26.49 7.01
N VAL A 260 -6.08 25.67 6.17
CA VAL A 260 -4.68 25.84 5.80
C VAL A 260 -4.55 25.93 4.27
N GLY A 261 -3.93 27.00 3.78
CA GLY A 261 -3.69 27.16 2.35
C GLY A 261 -2.77 26.06 1.82
N VAL A 262 -1.59 25.92 2.40
CA VAL A 262 -0.61 24.88 2.05
C VAL A 262 0.03 24.31 3.30
N VAL A 263 0.13 23.00 3.37
CA VAL A 263 0.95 22.26 4.33
C VAL A 263 2.19 21.73 3.61
N ALA A 264 3.38 22.03 4.11
CA ALA A 264 4.61 21.37 3.72
C ALA A 264 5.17 20.61 4.92
N ASN A 265 5.12 19.30 4.87
CA ASN A 265 5.48 18.39 5.95
C ASN A 265 6.64 17.48 5.52
N ASN A 266 7.41 16.97 6.48
CA ASN A 266 8.43 15.95 6.27
C ASN A 266 9.35 16.23 5.07
N GLY A 267 10.04 17.37 5.11
CA GLY A 267 10.99 17.78 4.08
C GLY A 267 10.38 18.21 2.74
N ALA A 268 9.05 18.32 2.63
CA ALA A 268 8.40 18.80 1.41
C ALA A 268 8.67 20.31 1.18
N ILE A 269 8.53 20.74 -0.07
CA ILE A 269 8.80 22.10 -0.50
C ILE A 269 7.60 22.70 -1.19
N ILE A 270 7.12 23.85 -0.76
CA ILE A 270 6.18 24.67 -1.52
C ILE A 270 6.87 25.84 -2.20
N LYS A 271 6.68 25.97 -3.50
CA LYS A 271 7.10 27.11 -4.31
C LYS A 271 5.87 27.93 -4.69
N ASN A 272 5.66 29.05 -4.04
CA ASN A 272 4.51 29.91 -4.26
C ASN A 272 4.89 31.10 -5.14
N TYR A 273 4.47 31.09 -6.39
CA TYR A 273 4.62 32.18 -7.34
C TYR A 273 3.28 32.81 -7.72
N GLY A 274 2.19 32.23 -7.25
CA GLY A 274 0.83 32.72 -7.37
C GLY A 274 0.34 33.45 -6.11
N THR A 275 -0.94 33.32 -5.84
CA THR A 275 -1.62 33.94 -4.71
C THR A 275 -2.12 32.88 -3.73
N ILE A 276 -1.80 33.04 -2.45
CA ILE A 276 -2.42 32.31 -1.34
C ILE A 276 -3.11 33.38 -0.47
N GLU A 277 -4.45 33.41 -0.48
CA GLU A 277 -5.25 34.40 0.23
C GLU A 277 -6.15 33.71 1.25
N ILE A 278 -5.78 33.78 2.52
CA ILE A 278 -6.50 33.11 3.61
C ILE A 278 -7.08 34.16 4.57
N ARG A 279 -8.34 33.97 4.96
CA ARG A 279 -9.11 34.84 5.84
C ARG A 279 -9.56 34.14 7.10
N GLY A 280 -9.62 34.88 8.18
CA GLY A 280 -10.20 34.46 9.45
C GLY A 280 -9.16 33.99 10.46
N LYS A 281 -9.47 34.24 11.73
CA LYS A 281 -8.64 33.79 12.86
C LYS A 281 -8.50 32.26 12.85
N GLU A 282 -7.40 31.76 13.36
CA GLU A 282 -7.09 30.33 13.43
C GLU A 282 -6.90 29.64 12.06
N ASN A 283 -6.81 30.41 10.99
CA ASN A 283 -6.47 29.95 9.66
C ASN A 283 -5.03 30.33 9.30
N THR A 284 -4.38 29.52 8.49
CA THR A 284 -2.96 29.67 8.17
C THR A 284 -2.72 29.63 6.66
N GLY A 285 -1.93 30.56 6.15
CA GLY A 285 -1.56 30.58 4.73
C GLY A 285 -0.67 29.42 4.33
N ILE A 286 0.49 29.30 4.97
CA ILE A 286 1.44 28.18 4.77
C ILE A 286 1.84 27.64 6.14
N LEU A 287 1.62 26.35 6.33
CA LEU A 287 2.04 25.62 7.53
C LEU A 287 3.25 24.74 7.19
N LEU A 288 4.38 25.01 7.84
CA LEU A 288 5.60 24.23 7.74
C LEU A 288 5.72 23.33 8.95
N THR A 289 5.97 22.05 8.73
CA THR A 289 6.16 21.07 9.80
C THR A 289 7.26 20.08 9.42
N ASN A 290 7.94 19.56 10.42
CA ASN A 290 8.93 18.49 10.27
C ASN A 290 9.92 18.72 9.09
N GLY A 291 10.54 19.90 9.05
CA GLY A 291 11.54 20.24 8.02
C GLY A 291 10.95 20.62 6.65
N GLY A 292 9.66 20.87 6.56
CA GLY A 292 9.04 21.47 5.37
C GLY A 292 9.60 22.87 5.11
N THR A 293 9.71 23.26 3.85
CA THR A 293 10.26 24.54 3.43
C THR A 293 9.39 25.24 2.40
N ARG A 294 9.65 26.53 2.19
CA ARG A 294 8.95 27.33 1.21
C ARG A 294 9.90 28.23 0.41
N GLU A 295 9.46 28.57 -0.80
CA GLU A 295 10.09 29.55 -1.68
C GLU A 295 9.01 30.46 -2.31
N GLY A 296 9.39 31.68 -2.69
CA GLY A 296 8.53 32.58 -3.45
C GLY A 296 7.69 33.54 -2.58
N ASN A 297 6.48 33.84 -3.05
CA ASN A 297 5.61 34.85 -2.48
C ASN A 297 5.06 34.49 -1.10
N ASP A 298 4.93 35.48 -0.23
CA ASP A 298 4.23 35.32 1.04
C ASP A 298 2.70 35.19 0.84
N PRO A 299 2.01 34.47 1.71
CA PRO A 299 0.55 34.46 1.73
C PRO A 299 -0.01 35.84 2.08
N VAL A 300 -1.15 36.17 1.49
CA VAL A 300 -1.95 37.34 1.88
C VAL A 300 -2.89 36.92 3.00
N ASN A 301 -2.71 37.47 4.18
CA ASN A 301 -3.49 37.12 5.36
C ASN A 301 -4.46 38.21 5.69
N LEU A 302 -5.72 37.85 5.82
CA LEU A 302 -6.81 38.76 6.01
C LEU A 302 -7.60 38.35 7.26
N ASP A 303 -8.21 39.35 7.91
CA ASP A 303 -9.11 39.12 9.04
C ASP A 303 -8.51 38.28 10.19
N GLY A 304 -7.22 38.44 10.44
CA GLY A 304 -6.51 37.81 11.55
C GLY A 304 -5.92 36.42 11.27
N ALA A 305 -5.92 35.97 10.01
CA ALA A 305 -5.21 34.75 9.61
C ALA A 305 -3.69 34.85 9.80
N GLU A 306 -3.06 33.72 10.13
CA GLU A 306 -1.59 33.63 10.19
C GLU A 306 -1.01 33.48 8.77
N GLY A 307 0.18 34.05 8.57
CA GLY A 307 0.87 33.93 7.28
C GLY A 307 1.57 32.62 7.10
N VAL A 308 2.80 32.59 7.55
CA VAL A 308 3.63 31.39 7.56
C VAL A 308 3.81 30.96 9.01
N LYS A 309 3.47 29.72 9.29
CA LYS A 309 3.65 29.11 10.61
C LYS A 309 4.58 27.92 10.48
N ASP A 310 5.65 27.94 11.25
CA ASP A 310 6.54 26.79 11.41
C ASP A 310 6.37 26.25 12.82
N THR A 311 5.82 25.06 12.94
CA THR A 311 5.52 24.48 14.25
C THR A 311 6.54 23.44 14.69
N GLY A 312 7.39 22.96 13.77
CA GLY A 312 8.30 21.84 14.05
C GLY A 312 7.61 20.53 14.50
N VAL A 313 6.28 20.51 14.57
CA VAL A 313 5.48 19.40 15.05
C VAL A 313 5.03 18.55 13.88
N LEU A 314 5.20 17.24 13.99
CA LEU A 314 4.64 16.27 13.07
C LEU A 314 3.11 16.40 13.03
N LEU A 315 2.57 16.76 11.88
CA LEU A 315 1.17 16.50 11.62
C LEU A 315 0.97 14.99 11.43
N PRO A 316 -0.21 14.43 11.80
CA PRO A 316 -0.54 13.05 11.46
C PRO A 316 -0.38 12.88 9.95
N ASP A 317 0.29 11.81 9.53
CA ASP A 317 0.41 11.51 8.12
C ASP A 317 -0.97 11.39 7.48
N VAL A 318 -1.21 12.26 6.51
CA VAL A 318 -2.36 12.17 5.63
C VAL A 318 -1.98 11.23 4.50
N GLY A 319 -2.46 10.00 4.59
CA GLY A 319 -2.29 9.01 3.53
C GLY A 319 -3.63 8.74 2.87
N THR A 320 -3.65 8.48 1.59
CA THR A 320 -4.85 8.02 0.89
C THR A 320 -5.25 6.60 1.29
N GLY A 321 -4.41 5.95 2.09
CA GLY A 321 -4.49 4.53 2.30
C GLY A 321 -4.05 3.74 1.04
N GLU A 322 -4.17 2.43 1.09
CA GLU A 322 -3.91 1.60 -0.09
C GLU A 322 -5.15 1.65 -1.01
N PRO A 323 -5.03 2.19 -2.25
CA PRO A 323 -6.18 2.29 -3.14
C PRO A 323 -6.73 0.91 -3.50
N THR A 324 -8.04 0.81 -3.62
CA THR A 324 -8.70 -0.42 -4.05
C THR A 324 -8.28 -0.76 -5.48
N LYS A 325 -7.73 -1.95 -5.67
CA LYS A 325 -7.37 -2.49 -6.99
C LYS A 325 -8.42 -3.49 -7.45
N PRO A 326 -8.72 -3.55 -8.75
CA PRO A 326 -9.63 -4.58 -9.26
C PRO A 326 -9.07 -5.97 -9.01
N ALA A 327 -9.88 -6.88 -8.48
CA ALA A 327 -9.56 -8.29 -8.44
C ALA A 327 -9.57 -8.86 -9.86
N ASP A 328 -8.76 -9.85 -10.13
CA ASP A 328 -8.69 -10.49 -11.44
C ASP A 328 -9.94 -11.35 -11.69
N LEU A 329 -10.56 -11.19 -12.86
CA LEU A 329 -11.81 -11.88 -13.19
C LEU A 329 -11.62 -13.27 -13.74
N ASP A 330 -10.52 -13.51 -14.43
CA ASP A 330 -10.27 -14.76 -15.14
C ASP A 330 -9.44 -15.76 -14.32
N GLY A 331 -9.06 -15.40 -13.10
CA GLY A 331 -8.19 -16.21 -12.26
C GLY A 331 -6.75 -16.37 -12.79
N SER A 332 -6.47 -15.88 -14.00
CA SER A 332 -5.14 -15.94 -14.60
C SER A 332 -4.23 -14.85 -14.11
N GLU A 333 -4.81 -13.81 -13.51
CA GLU A 333 -4.10 -12.66 -12.95
C GLU A 333 -4.12 -12.59 -11.42
N SER A 334 -4.68 -13.58 -10.74
CA SER A 334 -4.42 -13.82 -9.30
C SER A 334 -2.94 -14.14 -9.06
N ILE A 335 -2.22 -14.22 -10.13
CA ILE A 335 -0.78 -14.34 -10.23
C ILE A 335 -0.18 -12.97 -9.96
N VAL A 336 0.68 -12.91 -8.96
CA VAL A 336 1.32 -11.69 -8.49
C VAL A 336 2.00 -10.96 -9.62
N THR A 337 1.50 -9.78 -9.97
CA THR A 337 2.13 -8.90 -10.94
C THR A 337 3.04 -7.91 -10.22
N GLY A 338 4.35 -8.00 -10.48
CA GLY A 338 5.33 -6.98 -10.11
C GLY A 338 6.10 -7.24 -8.82
N GLU A 339 5.51 -7.20 -7.66
CA GLU A 339 6.18 -7.56 -6.42
C GLU A 339 5.76 -8.95 -5.97
N PHE A 340 6.73 -9.74 -5.52
CA PHE A 340 6.49 -11.03 -4.89
C PHE A 340 5.77 -10.81 -3.55
N GLN A 341 4.48 -10.53 -3.61
CA GLN A 341 3.61 -10.53 -2.44
C GLN A 341 2.91 -11.89 -2.40
N PRO A 342 3.39 -12.80 -1.56
CA PRO A 342 2.72 -14.09 -1.42
C PRO A 342 1.32 -13.87 -0.88
N THR A 343 0.34 -14.56 -1.43
CA THR A 343 -1.03 -14.62 -0.89
C THR A 343 -1.05 -15.15 0.55
N GLY A 344 0.05 -15.71 1.03
CA GLY A 344 0.29 -16.03 2.42
C GLY A 344 0.06 -14.87 3.39
N LYS A 345 0.15 -13.62 2.95
CA LYS A 345 -0.23 -12.49 3.80
C LYS A 345 -1.74 -12.52 4.13
N ILE A 346 -2.57 -12.85 3.15
CA ILE A 346 -4.02 -12.99 3.35
C ILE A 346 -4.32 -14.17 4.27
N ILE A 347 -3.63 -15.30 4.07
CA ILE A 347 -3.74 -16.49 4.94
C ILE A 347 -3.32 -16.10 6.36
N LYS A 348 -2.23 -15.36 6.52
CA LYS A 348 -1.75 -14.89 7.81
C LYS A 348 -2.81 -14.08 8.56
N ASP A 349 -3.36 -13.09 7.91
CA ASP A 349 -4.31 -12.18 8.57
C ASP A 349 -5.60 -12.92 8.93
N LEU A 350 -6.07 -13.80 8.05
CA LEU A 350 -7.25 -14.64 8.28
C LEU A 350 -7.02 -15.66 9.41
N GLU A 351 -5.87 -16.32 9.43
CA GLU A 351 -5.56 -17.33 10.45
C GLU A 351 -5.30 -16.68 11.82
N ILE A 352 -4.69 -15.51 11.87
CA ILE A 352 -4.51 -14.77 13.13
C ILE A 352 -5.85 -14.35 13.70
N GLU A 353 -6.79 -13.86 12.90
CA GLU A 353 -8.14 -13.54 13.37
C GLU A 353 -8.89 -14.80 13.85
N THR A 354 -8.77 -15.90 13.13
CA THR A 354 -9.36 -17.19 13.55
C THR A 354 -8.78 -17.68 14.87
N LEU A 355 -7.46 -17.55 15.05
CA LEU A 355 -6.78 -17.93 16.27
C LEU A 355 -7.11 -17.01 17.45
N LYS A 356 -7.29 -15.72 17.24
CA LYS A 356 -7.76 -14.77 18.27
C LYS A 356 -9.16 -15.11 18.76
N ASN A 357 -10.05 -15.50 17.86
CA ASN A 357 -11.45 -15.77 18.14
C ASN A 357 -11.72 -17.22 18.56
N ASN A 358 -10.85 -18.15 18.15
CA ASN A 358 -11.02 -19.58 18.40
C ASN A 358 -9.65 -20.27 18.56
N PRO A 359 -9.01 -20.17 19.72
CA PRO A 359 -7.59 -20.47 19.92
C PRO A 359 -7.20 -21.95 19.78
N THR A 360 -8.11 -22.84 19.49
CA THR A 360 -7.82 -24.27 19.50
C THR A 360 -7.58 -24.90 18.15
N THR A 361 -7.83 -24.19 17.03
CA THR A 361 -7.77 -24.84 15.71
C THR A 361 -7.42 -23.88 14.58
N ILE A 362 -6.28 -24.09 13.94
CA ILE A 362 -6.00 -23.53 12.61
C ILE A 362 -6.76 -24.35 11.58
N ARG A 363 -7.39 -23.68 10.62
CA ARG A 363 -8.07 -24.32 9.51
C ARG A 363 -7.45 -23.89 8.20
N ARG A 364 -7.18 -24.86 7.34
CA ARG A 364 -6.76 -24.63 5.95
C ARG A 364 -7.90 -25.10 5.05
N ASN A 365 -8.37 -24.22 4.16
CA ASN A 365 -9.50 -24.51 3.28
C ASN A 365 -10.73 -25.08 4.02
N GLY A 366 -11.02 -24.56 5.22
CA GLY A 366 -12.13 -25.01 6.06
C GLY A 366 -11.87 -26.28 6.86
N ASN A 367 -10.79 -27.00 6.62
CA ASN A 367 -10.44 -28.23 7.35
C ASN A 367 -9.53 -27.95 8.54
N PRO A 368 -9.70 -28.67 9.66
CA PRO A 368 -8.77 -28.59 10.78
C PRO A 368 -7.36 -28.98 10.32
N VAL A 369 -6.38 -28.20 10.73
CA VAL A 369 -4.97 -28.54 10.54
C VAL A 369 -4.55 -29.54 11.61
N VAL A 370 -3.93 -30.64 11.21
CA VAL A 370 -3.33 -31.60 12.13
C VAL A 370 -1.85 -31.25 12.27
N PRO A 371 -1.44 -30.61 13.36
CA PRO A 371 -0.05 -30.21 13.54
C PRO A 371 0.86 -31.42 13.79
N THR A 372 2.09 -31.31 13.33
CA THR A 372 3.15 -32.26 13.65
C THR A 372 3.92 -31.75 14.86
N PHE A 373 3.92 -32.51 15.94
CA PHE A 373 4.64 -32.17 17.17
C PHE A 373 6.14 -32.44 17.02
N ILE A 374 6.96 -31.56 17.59
CA ILE A 374 8.41 -31.64 17.55
C ILE A 374 8.97 -31.69 18.97
N ASP A 375 9.76 -32.70 19.25
CA ASP A 375 10.45 -32.84 20.53
C ASP A 375 11.71 -31.96 20.58
N THR A 376 12.01 -31.49 21.78
CA THR A 376 13.19 -30.66 22.02
C THR A 376 14.33 -31.42 22.60
N ILE A 377 15.56 -30.94 22.42
CA ILE A 377 16.75 -31.66 22.88
C ILE A 377 17.71 -30.80 23.73
N VAL A 378 18.09 -29.61 23.29
CA VAL A 378 19.22 -28.89 23.93
C VAL A 378 18.95 -27.39 24.04
N SER A 379 19.23 -26.84 25.22
CA SER A 379 19.16 -25.41 25.47
C SER A 379 20.54 -24.74 25.34
N ARG A 380 20.59 -23.55 24.76
CA ARG A 380 21.79 -22.71 24.70
C ARG A 380 21.60 -21.47 25.58
N PRO A 381 22.65 -20.96 26.20
CA PRO A 381 22.56 -19.70 26.92
C PRO A 381 22.22 -18.54 25.97
N ASN A 382 21.50 -17.56 26.51
CA ASN A 382 21.18 -16.36 25.76
C ASN A 382 22.35 -15.39 25.73
N GLU A 383 22.73 -15.03 24.55
CA GLU A 383 23.79 -14.08 24.29
C GLU A 383 23.28 -13.01 23.32
N VAL A 384 23.65 -11.77 23.55
CA VAL A 384 23.44 -10.66 22.62
C VAL A 384 24.78 -10.18 22.14
N ILE A 385 24.95 -10.16 20.83
CA ILE A 385 26.13 -9.58 20.20
C ILE A 385 25.84 -8.12 19.91
N ALA A 386 26.52 -7.23 20.63
CA ALA A 386 26.47 -5.79 20.41
C ALA A 386 27.78 -5.35 19.75
N GLY A 387 27.77 -5.16 18.45
CA GLY A 387 29.00 -4.97 17.65
C GLY A 387 29.87 -6.23 17.66
N SER A 388 31.13 -6.13 18.10
CA SER A 388 32.03 -7.27 18.28
C SER A 388 32.00 -7.87 19.69
N THR A 389 31.13 -7.37 20.58
CA THR A 389 31.07 -7.81 21.98
C THR A 389 29.81 -8.60 22.23
N THR A 390 29.99 -9.80 22.79
CA THR A 390 28.87 -10.64 23.26
C THR A 390 28.52 -10.24 24.69
N LEU A 391 27.25 -9.95 24.94
CA LEU A 391 26.71 -9.57 26.23
C LEU A 391 25.80 -10.66 26.77
N ASP A 392 26.03 -11.11 28.01
CA ASP A 392 25.12 -11.97 28.72
C ASP A 392 24.15 -11.11 29.56
N LEU A 393 22.95 -10.91 29.05
CA LEU A 393 21.94 -10.06 29.69
C LEU A 393 21.45 -10.59 31.06
N ARG A 394 21.75 -11.83 31.44
CA ARG A 394 21.39 -12.36 32.76
C ARG A 394 22.16 -11.66 33.87
N ASN A 395 23.40 -11.26 33.57
CA ASN A 395 24.33 -10.67 34.54
C ASN A 395 24.75 -9.24 34.18
N THR A 396 24.30 -8.70 33.04
CA THR A 396 24.67 -7.39 32.56
C THR A 396 23.67 -6.33 33.04
N THR A 397 24.18 -5.24 33.61
CA THR A 397 23.36 -4.08 33.95
C THR A 397 23.13 -3.19 32.75
N LEU A 398 22.04 -2.40 32.72
CA LEU A 398 21.76 -1.46 31.64
C LEU A 398 22.86 -0.41 31.47
N ALA A 399 23.61 -0.10 32.54
CA ALA A 399 24.74 0.80 32.48
C ALA A 399 25.94 0.23 31.71
N GLU A 400 26.07 -1.10 31.73
CA GLU A 400 27.11 -1.83 30.99
C GLU A 400 26.77 -2.06 29.52
N ALA A 401 25.48 -1.91 29.15
CA ALA A 401 24.97 -2.10 27.79
C ALA A 401 24.19 -0.89 27.26
N PRO A 402 24.79 0.31 27.20
CA PRO A 402 24.06 1.53 26.88
C PRO A 402 23.45 1.54 25.47
N SER A 403 23.99 0.78 24.54
CA SER A 403 23.43 0.64 23.19
C SER A 403 22.12 -0.16 23.18
N LEU A 404 21.94 -1.09 24.11
CA LEU A 404 20.71 -1.87 24.27
C LEU A 404 19.61 -1.06 24.96
N THR A 405 19.94 -0.13 25.85
CA THR A 405 18.96 0.71 26.52
C THR A 405 18.15 1.59 25.56
N ARG A 406 18.66 1.80 24.36
CA ARG A 406 18.02 2.60 23.30
C ARG A 406 17.28 1.72 22.27
N ALA A 407 17.38 0.40 22.37
CA ALA A 407 16.71 -0.49 21.43
C ALA A 407 15.19 -0.36 21.56
N SER A 408 14.52 -0.02 20.45
CA SER A 408 13.06 0.06 20.38
C SER A 408 12.43 -1.20 19.78
N SER A 409 13.20 -1.98 19.04
CA SER A 409 12.78 -3.25 18.43
C SER A 409 13.93 -4.25 18.48
N LEU A 410 13.60 -5.50 18.78
CA LEU A 410 14.54 -6.62 18.82
C LEU A 410 13.94 -7.84 18.14
N GLY A 411 14.80 -8.61 17.46
CA GLY A 411 14.44 -9.92 16.91
C GLY A 411 15.05 -11.05 17.75
N MET A 412 14.26 -12.09 18.02
CA MET A 412 14.73 -13.33 18.63
C MET A 412 14.43 -14.49 17.69
N TYR A 413 15.46 -15.24 17.34
CA TYR A 413 15.31 -16.42 16.50
C TYR A 413 14.90 -17.63 17.35
N VAL A 414 13.93 -18.39 16.85
CA VAL A 414 13.41 -19.60 17.48
C VAL A 414 13.72 -20.79 16.56
N ASP A 415 14.66 -21.63 16.96
CA ASP A 415 14.96 -22.89 16.25
C ASP A 415 13.80 -23.86 16.48
N THR A 416 13.24 -24.37 15.39
CA THR A 416 12.07 -25.26 15.43
C THR A 416 12.42 -26.73 15.24
N SER A 417 13.70 -27.07 15.14
CA SER A 417 14.13 -28.46 14.92
C SER A 417 13.79 -29.41 16.06
N GLY A 418 13.61 -28.85 17.26
CA GLY A 418 13.50 -29.64 18.48
C GLY A 418 14.80 -30.39 18.86
N ARG A 419 15.89 -30.11 18.18
CA ARG A 419 17.21 -30.71 18.38
C ARG A 419 18.28 -29.74 18.82
N GLN A 420 18.09 -28.49 18.46
CA GLN A 420 18.88 -27.37 18.93
C GLN A 420 17.91 -26.31 19.43
N PHE A 421 18.28 -25.66 20.53
CA PHE A 421 17.42 -24.61 21.09
C PHE A 421 18.14 -23.29 21.00
N THR A 422 17.40 -22.29 20.56
CA THR A 422 17.67 -20.91 20.90
C THR A 422 16.91 -20.57 22.16
N ASN A 423 17.55 -19.87 23.07
CA ASN A 423 16.89 -19.36 24.27
C ASN A 423 16.53 -17.88 24.06
N PRO A 424 15.48 -17.36 24.71
CA PRO A 424 15.14 -15.95 24.65
C PRO A 424 16.24 -15.11 25.29
N ILE A 425 16.41 -13.89 24.83
CA ILE A 425 17.27 -12.90 25.47
C ILE A 425 16.69 -12.58 26.84
N GLN A 426 17.50 -12.66 27.89
CA GLN A 426 17.08 -12.34 29.24
C GLN A 426 17.30 -10.86 29.56
N GLY A 427 16.53 -10.33 30.52
CA GLY A 427 16.69 -8.95 30.99
C GLY A 427 16.02 -7.89 30.10
N LEU A 428 15.24 -8.28 29.08
CA LEU A 428 14.54 -7.35 28.21
C LEU A 428 13.49 -6.50 28.95
N GLU A 429 13.02 -6.98 30.10
CA GLU A 429 12.12 -6.24 31.00
C GLU A 429 12.74 -4.95 31.54
N HIS A 430 14.06 -4.83 31.54
CA HIS A 430 14.79 -3.62 31.94
C HIS A 430 14.93 -2.57 30.84
N LEU A 431 14.56 -2.89 29.61
CA LEU A 431 14.60 -1.96 28.49
C LEU A 431 13.36 -1.06 28.48
N THR A 432 13.51 0.19 28.85
CA THR A 432 12.40 1.13 29.02
C THR A 432 11.76 1.58 27.71
N ASN A 433 12.49 1.50 26.60
CA ASN A 433 12.07 1.96 25.28
C ASN A 433 11.69 0.83 24.31
N LEU A 434 11.66 -0.41 24.77
CA LEU A 434 11.32 -1.57 23.94
C LEU A 434 9.84 -1.53 23.55
N LYS A 435 9.57 -1.27 22.28
CA LYS A 435 8.22 -1.16 21.72
C LYS A 435 7.79 -2.46 21.04
N GLU A 436 8.75 -3.21 20.50
CA GLU A 436 8.46 -4.35 19.65
C GLU A 436 9.49 -5.46 19.83
N VAL A 437 9.00 -6.69 19.92
CA VAL A 437 9.80 -7.91 19.91
C VAL A 437 9.29 -8.81 18.78
N ASN A 438 10.18 -9.15 17.87
CA ASN A 438 9.89 -10.03 16.75
C ASN A 438 10.42 -11.42 17.03
N LEU A 439 9.54 -12.40 17.20
CA LEU A 439 9.89 -13.81 17.27
C LEU A 439 10.00 -14.35 15.86
N ILE A 440 11.20 -14.77 15.45
CA ILE A 440 11.49 -15.25 14.10
C ILE A 440 11.66 -16.76 14.18
N TYR A 441 10.63 -17.48 13.74
CA TYR A 441 10.64 -18.95 13.74
C TYR A 441 11.39 -19.45 12.51
N GLY A 442 12.42 -20.26 12.75
CA GLY A 442 13.06 -21.04 11.71
C GLY A 442 12.13 -22.12 11.16
N ILE A 443 12.54 -22.75 10.09
CA ILE A 443 11.77 -23.83 9.44
C ILE A 443 12.49 -25.19 9.55
N GLU A 444 13.43 -25.32 10.46
CA GLU A 444 14.25 -26.53 10.64
C GLU A 444 13.38 -27.77 10.88
N ALA A 445 12.20 -27.57 11.47
CA ALA A 445 11.20 -28.61 11.64
C ALA A 445 10.83 -29.32 10.35
N THR A 446 10.81 -28.60 9.22
CA THR A 446 10.49 -29.17 7.90
C THR A 446 11.46 -30.26 7.45
N ASN A 447 12.68 -30.27 7.98
CA ASN A 447 13.67 -31.32 7.69
C ASN A 447 13.24 -32.68 8.26
N TYR A 448 12.34 -32.68 9.24
CA TYR A 448 11.94 -33.89 9.99
C TYR A 448 10.49 -34.31 9.73
N THR A 449 9.74 -33.56 8.95
CA THR A 449 8.34 -33.84 8.63
C THR A 449 8.03 -33.49 7.16
N THR A 450 7.01 -34.11 6.63
CA THR A 450 6.40 -33.79 5.33
C THR A 450 5.08 -33.04 5.48
N SER A 451 4.69 -32.72 6.72
CA SER A 451 3.48 -31.95 6.99
C SER A 451 3.58 -30.53 6.45
N LYS A 452 2.46 -30.01 5.99
CA LYS A 452 2.31 -28.60 5.59
C LYS A 452 1.98 -27.69 6.77
N ASP A 453 1.70 -28.29 7.93
CA ASP A 453 1.33 -27.58 9.14
C ASP A 453 2.04 -28.24 10.32
N ILE A 454 2.71 -27.43 11.10
CA ILE A 454 3.58 -27.87 12.20
C ILE A 454 3.23 -27.06 13.42
N GLN A 455 2.89 -27.72 14.52
CA GLN A 455 2.81 -27.06 15.82
C GLN A 455 4.20 -26.97 16.43
N VAL A 456 4.59 -25.78 16.86
CA VAL A 456 5.83 -25.59 17.61
C VAL A 456 5.67 -26.21 18.99
N GLY A 457 6.60 -27.06 19.39
CA GLY A 457 6.53 -27.78 20.66
C GLY A 457 6.50 -26.83 21.86
N GLU A 458 5.75 -27.21 22.88
CA GLU A 458 5.60 -26.43 24.11
C GLU A 458 6.94 -26.15 24.78
N ASN A 459 7.82 -27.13 24.78
CA ASN A 459 9.18 -27.02 25.31
C ASN A 459 10.09 -26.05 24.54
N ILE A 460 9.78 -25.75 23.27
CA ILE A 460 10.42 -24.69 22.50
C ILE A 460 9.84 -23.33 22.89
N LEU A 461 8.53 -23.27 23.13
CA LEU A 461 7.82 -22.03 23.42
C LEU A 461 8.00 -21.53 24.84
N GLU A 462 8.04 -22.45 25.85
CA GLU A 462 7.98 -22.06 27.24
C GLU A 462 9.11 -21.11 27.67
N PRO A 463 10.38 -21.29 27.28
CA PRO A 463 11.42 -20.31 27.63
C PRO A 463 11.14 -18.90 27.08
N PHE A 464 10.57 -18.82 25.86
CA PHE A 464 10.19 -17.54 25.27
C PHE A 464 8.96 -16.95 25.97
N ASN A 465 7.98 -17.78 26.33
CA ASN A 465 6.81 -17.36 27.09
C ASN A 465 7.17 -16.81 28.45
N GLU A 466 8.16 -17.37 29.14
CA GLU A 466 8.66 -16.82 30.39
C GLU A 466 9.25 -15.41 30.21
N ALA A 467 10.08 -15.22 29.17
CA ALA A 467 10.65 -13.92 28.87
C ALA A 467 9.55 -12.90 28.46
N ILE A 468 8.60 -13.32 27.64
CA ILE A 468 7.46 -12.49 27.19
C ILE A 468 6.62 -12.05 28.40
N THR A 469 6.34 -12.94 29.34
CA THR A 469 5.57 -12.62 30.56
C THR A 469 6.24 -11.53 31.38
N LYS A 470 7.56 -11.57 31.52
CA LYS A 470 8.33 -10.52 32.22
C LYS A 470 8.22 -9.18 31.55
N ILE A 471 8.36 -9.15 30.22
CA ILE A 471 8.29 -7.92 29.40
C ILE A 471 6.85 -7.36 29.36
N SER A 472 5.85 -8.23 29.24
CA SER A 472 4.43 -7.85 29.11
C SER A 472 3.86 -7.14 30.34
N LYS A 473 4.49 -7.26 31.50
CA LYS A 473 4.09 -6.52 32.72
C LYS A 473 4.03 -5.01 32.49
N ASN A 474 4.81 -4.49 31.55
CA ASN A 474 4.86 -3.06 31.20
C ASN A 474 3.78 -2.64 30.20
N LYS A 475 3.00 -3.56 29.62
CA LYS A 475 1.91 -3.36 28.62
C LYS A 475 2.25 -2.44 27.42
N LYS A 476 3.53 -2.22 27.14
CA LYS A 476 4.00 -1.29 26.09
C LYS A 476 4.66 -1.99 24.91
N THR A 477 5.05 -3.24 25.08
CA THR A 477 5.80 -4.01 24.08
C THR A 477 4.86 -4.88 23.27
N LYS A 478 4.90 -4.74 21.96
CA LYS A 478 4.19 -5.58 20.99
C LYS A 478 5.05 -6.80 20.64
N PHE A 479 4.44 -7.96 20.55
CA PHE A 479 5.10 -9.18 20.11
C PHE A 479 4.55 -9.58 18.74
N ASN A 480 5.46 -9.82 17.78
CA ASN A 480 5.10 -10.27 16.46
C ASN A 480 5.68 -11.67 16.21
N LEU A 481 4.91 -12.51 15.55
CA LEU A 481 5.36 -13.80 15.05
C LEU A 481 5.77 -13.66 13.58
N ASN A 482 6.97 -14.10 13.26
CA ASN A 482 7.50 -14.08 11.91
C ASN A 482 8.08 -15.46 11.57
N SER A 483 7.95 -15.87 10.31
CA SER A 483 8.71 -17.00 9.78
C SER A 483 10.03 -16.50 9.18
N GLY A 484 11.12 -17.25 9.37
CA GLY A 484 12.38 -16.99 8.68
C GLY A 484 12.33 -17.35 7.19
N SER A 485 11.33 -18.12 6.77
CA SER A 485 11.16 -18.60 5.39
C SER A 485 10.16 -17.76 4.61
N LEU A 486 10.41 -17.62 3.32
CA LEU A 486 9.48 -17.00 2.37
C LEU A 486 8.20 -17.85 2.20
N THR A 487 8.34 -19.17 2.19
CA THR A 487 7.26 -20.11 1.85
C THR A 487 6.52 -20.66 3.06
N TRP A 488 6.80 -20.15 4.24
CA TRP A 488 6.14 -20.53 5.49
C TRP A 488 5.69 -19.30 6.27
N ILE A 489 4.64 -19.48 7.05
CA ILE A 489 4.09 -18.43 7.93
C ILE A 489 4.01 -18.97 9.35
N ALA A 490 4.32 -18.10 10.32
CA ALA A 490 4.11 -18.38 11.73
C ALA A 490 2.84 -17.68 12.20
N THR A 491 1.95 -18.43 12.86
CA THR A 491 0.72 -17.94 13.46
C THR A 491 0.61 -18.43 14.89
N GLY A 492 -0.11 -17.71 15.74
CA GLY A 492 -0.28 -18.11 17.14
C GLY A 492 -1.36 -17.31 17.83
N THR A 493 -1.77 -17.79 19.00
CA THR A 493 -2.68 -17.09 19.89
C THR A 493 -1.94 -16.59 21.11
N GLN A 494 -2.19 -15.34 21.48
CA GLN A 494 -1.60 -14.69 22.63
C GLN A 494 -2.65 -14.46 23.72
N ASP A 495 -2.33 -14.84 24.95
CA ASP A 495 -3.12 -14.50 26.12
C ASP A 495 -2.99 -13.01 26.41
N GLN A 496 -4.11 -12.31 26.48
CA GLN A 496 -4.16 -10.85 26.63
C GLN A 496 -3.71 -10.38 28.03
N ASN A 497 -3.75 -11.25 29.02
CA ASN A 497 -3.39 -10.91 30.40
C ASN A 497 -1.91 -11.14 30.67
N THR A 498 -1.39 -12.27 30.22
CA THR A 498 -0.01 -12.69 30.46
C THR A 498 0.93 -12.36 29.32
N GLY A 499 0.41 -12.17 28.12
CA GLY A 499 1.18 -12.00 26.90
C GLY A 499 1.75 -13.30 26.33
N LYS A 500 1.56 -14.44 27.00
CA LYS A 500 2.06 -15.74 26.55
C LYS A 500 1.40 -16.19 25.26
N PHE A 501 2.14 -16.85 24.39
CA PHE A 501 1.57 -17.57 23.26
C PHE A 501 1.10 -18.95 23.72
N ASN A 502 -0.20 -19.22 23.59
CA ASN A 502 -0.81 -20.49 23.96
C ASN A 502 -0.45 -21.61 22.98
N ALA A 503 -0.32 -21.26 21.71
CA ALA A 503 0.14 -22.16 20.67
C ALA A 503 0.77 -21.33 19.54
N VAL A 504 1.78 -21.90 18.88
CA VAL A 504 2.36 -21.34 17.64
C VAL A 504 2.39 -22.44 16.59
N TYR A 505 1.99 -22.10 15.39
CA TYR A 505 1.95 -22.99 14.24
C TYR A 505 2.75 -22.41 13.10
N LEU A 506 3.45 -23.27 12.38
CA LEU A 506 4.06 -22.98 11.11
C LEU A 506 3.21 -23.62 10.03
N SER A 507 2.73 -22.82 9.09
CA SER A 507 1.91 -23.28 7.98
C SER A 507 2.59 -22.95 6.65
N LYS A 508 2.59 -23.93 5.75
CA LYS A 508 3.17 -23.74 4.42
C LYS A 508 2.29 -22.85 3.57
N ILE A 509 2.91 -21.84 2.96
CA ILE A 509 2.28 -21.05 1.92
C ILE A 509 2.33 -21.87 0.62
N PRO A 510 1.20 -22.04 -0.10
CA PRO A 510 1.23 -22.72 -1.38
C PRO A 510 2.22 -22.08 -2.35
N TYR A 511 3.04 -22.87 -3.05
CA TYR A 511 4.00 -22.34 -4.02
C TYR A 511 3.32 -21.54 -5.14
N THR A 512 2.11 -21.91 -5.51
CA THR A 512 1.28 -21.20 -6.49
C THR A 512 1.05 -19.72 -6.13
N SER A 513 1.13 -19.37 -4.84
CA SER A 513 1.01 -17.98 -4.34
C SER A 513 2.13 -17.07 -4.83
N PHE A 514 3.21 -17.63 -5.36
CA PHE A 514 4.39 -16.90 -5.84
C PHE A 514 4.47 -16.83 -7.37
N ALA A 515 3.49 -17.40 -8.07
CA ALA A 515 3.49 -17.44 -9.52
C ALA A 515 3.20 -16.05 -10.12
N LYS A 516 3.92 -15.68 -11.19
CA LYS A 516 3.76 -14.42 -11.91
C LYS A 516 2.97 -14.55 -13.21
N ASP A 517 2.81 -15.76 -13.69
CA ASP A 517 2.13 -16.08 -14.94
C ASP A 517 1.52 -17.48 -14.86
N LYS A 518 0.64 -17.79 -15.80
CA LYS A 518 -0.10 -19.06 -15.83
C LYS A 518 0.79 -20.28 -15.97
N ASN A 519 1.86 -20.20 -16.76
CA ASN A 519 2.78 -21.34 -16.95
C ASN A 519 3.53 -21.63 -15.65
N THR A 520 4.00 -20.56 -14.98
CA THR A 520 4.63 -20.68 -13.67
C THR A 520 3.66 -21.21 -12.63
N TYR A 521 2.41 -20.74 -12.64
CA TYR A 521 1.35 -21.26 -11.77
C TYR A 521 1.14 -22.77 -11.96
N ASN A 522 0.93 -23.23 -13.19
CA ASN A 522 0.73 -24.65 -13.47
C ASN A 522 1.92 -25.52 -13.04
N PHE A 523 3.13 -25.01 -13.24
CA PHE A 523 4.35 -25.70 -12.77
C PHE A 523 4.38 -25.78 -11.24
N MET A 524 4.13 -24.66 -10.57
CA MET A 524 4.11 -24.61 -9.11
C MET A 524 2.97 -25.41 -8.49
N ASP A 525 1.82 -25.51 -9.15
CA ASP A 525 0.72 -26.37 -8.74
C ASP A 525 1.13 -27.85 -8.76
N GLY A 526 1.85 -28.27 -9.79
CA GLY A 526 2.43 -29.60 -9.84
C GLY A 526 3.42 -29.89 -8.70
N LEU A 527 4.24 -28.89 -8.31
CA LEU A 527 5.12 -29.00 -7.14
C LEU A 527 4.30 -29.07 -5.84
N GLU A 528 3.27 -28.22 -5.72
CA GLU A 528 2.43 -28.15 -4.53
C GLU A 528 1.67 -29.47 -4.28
N GLN A 529 1.17 -30.09 -5.33
CA GLN A 529 0.47 -31.39 -5.23
C GLN A 529 1.41 -32.52 -4.79
N ARG A 530 2.69 -32.42 -5.07
CA ARG A 530 3.71 -33.41 -4.66
C ARG A 530 4.27 -33.16 -3.27
N TYR A 531 4.08 -31.97 -2.74
CA TYR A 531 4.57 -31.64 -1.39
C TYR A 531 3.89 -32.51 -0.36
N GLY A 532 4.66 -33.17 0.48
CA GLY A 532 4.16 -34.04 1.55
C GLY A 532 3.78 -35.46 1.12
N THR A 533 3.81 -35.79 -0.20
CA THR A 533 3.46 -37.12 -0.71
C THR A 533 4.64 -38.09 -0.74
N LYS A 534 5.87 -37.59 -0.63
CA LYS A 534 7.10 -38.38 -0.71
C LYS A 534 7.75 -38.53 0.67
N ASP A 535 8.43 -39.64 0.84
CA ASP A 535 9.18 -39.87 2.08
C ASP A 535 10.37 -38.89 2.23
N ARG A 536 10.96 -38.89 3.41
CA ARG A 536 12.02 -37.94 3.80
C ARG A 536 13.31 -38.13 3.00
N ALA A 537 13.57 -39.29 2.43
CA ALA A 537 14.80 -39.61 1.71
C ALA A 537 14.70 -39.27 0.21
N SER A 538 13.56 -38.84 -0.28
CA SER A 538 13.36 -38.59 -1.71
C SER A 538 14.14 -37.36 -2.21
N ARG A 539 14.56 -37.41 -3.49
CA ARG A 539 15.20 -36.26 -4.16
C ARG A 539 14.24 -35.06 -4.23
N GLU A 540 12.93 -35.30 -4.33
CA GLU A 540 11.91 -34.27 -4.34
C GLU A 540 11.83 -33.55 -2.99
N LYS A 541 11.95 -34.29 -1.88
CA LYS A 541 12.02 -33.69 -0.55
C LYS A 541 13.22 -32.74 -0.42
N ALA A 542 14.37 -33.11 -0.97
CA ALA A 542 15.56 -32.25 -0.96
C ALA A 542 15.35 -30.94 -1.74
N ILE A 543 14.55 -30.97 -2.81
CA ILE A 543 14.16 -29.75 -3.54
C ILE A 543 13.23 -28.89 -2.68
N PHE A 544 12.23 -29.49 -2.05
CA PHE A 544 11.31 -28.77 -1.18
C PHE A 544 12.02 -28.16 0.03
N ASP A 545 12.98 -28.87 0.62
CA ASP A 545 13.79 -28.33 1.72
C ASP A 545 14.60 -27.09 1.29
N LYS A 546 15.15 -27.11 0.07
CA LYS A 546 15.85 -25.93 -0.48
C LYS A 546 14.91 -24.77 -0.73
N LEU A 547 13.71 -25.01 -1.27
CA LEU A 547 12.72 -23.96 -1.47
C LEU A 547 12.20 -23.38 -0.13
N ASN A 548 12.00 -24.26 0.86
CA ASN A 548 11.62 -23.86 2.20
C ASN A 548 12.70 -23.03 2.90
N ALA A 549 13.97 -23.30 2.63
CA ALA A 549 15.10 -22.59 3.22
C ALA A 549 15.31 -21.17 2.67
N ILE A 550 14.63 -20.78 1.60
CA ILE A 550 14.73 -19.43 1.05
C ILE A 550 14.13 -18.43 2.06
N GLY A 551 14.93 -17.42 2.41
CA GLY A 551 14.57 -16.43 3.42
C GLY A 551 13.39 -15.54 3.01
N LYS A 552 12.69 -15.01 3.99
CA LYS A 552 11.53 -14.15 3.78
C LYS A 552 11.82 -12.93 2.89
N GLY A 553 13.06 -12.41 2.94
CA GLY A 553 13.50 -11.27 2.14
C GLY A 553 14.04 -11.63 0.75
N GLU A 554 13.94 -12.88 0.31
CA GLU A 554 14.60 -13.38 -0.92
C GLU A 554 13.61 -13.87 -2.01
N PRO A 555 12.57 -13.09 -2.35
CA PRO A 555 11.60 -13.52 -3.36
C PRO A 555 12.19 -13.66 -4.77
N VAL A 556 13.24 -12.88 -5.07
CA VAL A 556 13.96 -12.97 -6.36
C VAL A 556 14.68 -14.30 -6.47
N LEU A 557 15.33 -14.75 -5.40
CA LEU A 557 16.01 -16.04 -5.37
C LEU A 557 15.03 -17.20 -5.57
N PHE A 558 13.85 -17.12 -4.96
CA PHE A 558 12.79 -18.11 -5.15
C PHE A 558 12.32 -18.16 -6.61
N ALA A 559 12.09 -16.99 -7.23
CA ALA A 559 11.70 -16.92 -8.64
C ALA A 559 12.74 -17.53 -9.56
N GLN A 560 14.02 -17.23 -9.34
CA GLN A 560 15.14 -17.79 -10.10
C GLN A 560 15.22 -19.32 -9.94
N ALA A 561 15.05 -19.83 -8.72
CA ALA A 561 15.04 -21.26 -8.47
C ALA A 561 13.92 -21.99 -9.23
N VAL A 562 12.72 -21.38 -9.24
CA VAL A 562 11.58 -21.92 -9.99
C VAL A 562 11.81 -21.87 -11.49
N ASP A 563 12.35 -20.77 -12.01
CA ASP A 563 12.64 -20.63 -13.45
C ASP A 563 13.71 -21.63 -13.92
N GLN A 564 14.72 -21.89 -13.10
CA GLN A 564 15.69 -22.95 -13.39
C GLN A 564 15.04 -24.35 -13.47
N MET A 565 14.13 -24.64 -12.54
CA MET A 565 13.41 -25.93 -12.54
C MET A 565 12.44 -26.09 -13.73
N LYS A 566 11.91 -25.00 -14.26
CA LYS A 566 11.07 -25.02 -15.48
C LYS A 566 11.88 -25.33 -16.76
N GLY A 567 13.20 -25.32 -16.69
CA GLY A 567 14.07 -25.66 -17.83
C GLY A 567 14.19 -24.55 -18.88
N HIS A 568 13.80 -23.31 -18.58
CA HIS A 568 13.89 -22.18 -19.52
C HIS A 568 15.29 -21.93 -20.07
N GLN A 569 16.31 -22.25 -19.31
CA GLN A 569 17.70 -22.10 -19.77
C GLN A 569 18.12 -23.10 -20.86
N TYR A 570 17.44 -24.25 -20.94
CA TYR A 570 17.75 -25.28 -21.96
C TYR A 570 16.99 -25.06 -23.27
N ALA A 571 15.87 -24.35 -23.24
CA ALA A 571 15.09 -24.05 -24.43
C ALA A 571 15.70 -22.93 -25.29
N ASN A 572 16.53 -22.07 -24.70
CA ASN A 572 17.17 -20.96 -25.40
C ASN A 572 18.52 -21.34 -26.04
N THR A 573 18.98 -22.57 -25.88
CA THR A 573 20.25 -23.10 -26.45
C THR A 573 20.05 -24.03 -27.64
N GLN A 574 18.82 -24.26 -28.09
CA GLN A 574 18.45 -24.90 -29.34
C GLN A 574 17.87 -23.88 -30.32
#